data_2a8e651960017101d17fbf2d79832958
#
_entry.id   2a8e651960017101d17fbf2d79832958
#
_cell.length_a   1.000
_cell.length_b   1.000
_cell.length_c   1.000
_cell.angle_alpha   90.00
_cell.angle_beta   90.00
_cell.angle_gamma   90.00
#
_symmetry.space_group_name_H-M   'P 1'
#
loop_
_entity.id
_entity.type
_entity.pdbx_description
1 polymer ?
#
loop_
_entity_poly.entity_id
_entity_poly.type
_entity_poly.pdbx_seq_one_letter_code
_entity_poly.pdbx_strand_id
1 'polypeptide(L)'
;QRQMCIRDSAAAQNIGNSPYAAYGIGDIKYDNSVETRSMGGISAAYVWDFNNQFNFQNPAANQNLEITSLRFHGTNENQYFKSGYNGNKYGKHSSYLSGISLAFPLSKKVKLGIGYQPYSSKDYSITQSISLPDGTAGVQNFHGEGGINLVQLGVGYSITPSFSVGLSNNLYFGKISDVQETAYENTTLVSNIENESSVTSFNFTLGSVYQKKLKNNKKLTFGASYTFGNTSDFKSTYTNSTYYLNGTTKSNEDIVAQESKNTSNTIPQKLSLGVGFGHDAKWFVSGQFDYKSGKNTESLRYLSYSYDNAYRVSVGGWYLPNYNNFRNYFSRVTYRYGAFYEKGHLNVQGTNINQYGLSFGVSFPFQKSNVTRLSTLDLGIELGQRGTVKNNLIRENFLNFTIGINFANKWFEKQYFD
;
A
#
# COMPACT_ATOMS: atom_id res chain seq x y z
N GLN A 1 9.44 10.51 37.37
CA GLN A 1 9.07 10.03 36.01
C GLN A 1 7.99 10.98 35.45
N ARG A 2 8.41 11.99 34.67
CA ARG A 2 7.46 12.78 33.90
C ARG A 2 7.32 12.06 32.53
N GLN A 3 6.22 11.37 32.32
CA GLN A 3 5.78 10.96 31.01
C GLN A 3 5.46 12.21 30.19
N MET A 4 6.32 12.51 29.23
CA MET A 4 6.04 13.52 28.22
C MET A 4 4.99 12.94 27.29
N CYS A 5 3.71 13.24 27.52
CA CYS A 5 2.63 12.97 26.57
C CYS A 5 2.79 13.94 25.41
N ILE A 6 3.35 13.49 24.31
CA ILE A 6 3.33 14.23 23.04
C ILE A 6 1.91 14.21 22.51
N ARG A 7 1.40 15.40 22.26
CA ARG A 7 0.06 15.68 21.79
C ARG A 7 -0.21 15.01 20.46
N ASP A 8 -1.29 14.22 20.39
CA ASP A 8 -1.95 13.96 19.12
C ASP A 8 -2.40 15.28 18.49
N SER A 9 -1.72 15.72 17.46
CA SER A 9 -2.21 16.80 16.61
C SER A 9 -3.35 16.22 15.76
N ALA A 10 -4.56 16.59 16.11
CA ALA A 10 -5.79 16.23 15.42
C ALA A 10 -5.84 16.90 14.05
N ALA A 11 -5.24 16.32 13.02
CA ALA A 11 -5.52 16.68 11.63
C ALA A 11 -4.90 15.78 10.56
N ALA A 12 -3.92 14.93 10.85
CA ALA A 12 -3.42 13.97 9.86
C ALA A 12 -3.93 12.57 10.23
N GLN A 13 -4.59 11.90 9.31
CA GLN A 13 -4.88 10.49 9.44
C GLN A 13 -3.54 9.75 9.51
N ASN A 14 -3.18 9.20 10.68
CA ASN A 14 -1.99 8.37 10.81
C ASN A 14 -2.16 7.12 9.94
N ILE A 15 -1.43 7.08 8.82
CA ILE A 15 -1.53 6.04 7.78
C ILE A 15 -0.45 4.99 8.02
N GLY A 16 -0.24 4.54 9.23
CA GLY A 16 0.71 3.48 9.53
C GLY A 16 1.39 3.64 10.87
N ASN A 17 2.11 2.60 11.27
CA ASN A 17 2.69 2.53 12.59
C ASN A 17 4.05 1.81 12.61
N SER A 18 4.57 1.42 11.46
CA SER A 18 5.79 0.61 11.38
C SER A 18 7.03 1.42 11.75
N PRO A 19 7.90 0.96 12.67
CA PRO A 19 9.19 1.56 12.91
C PRO A 19 10.09 1.59 11.66
N TYR A 20 9.84 0.70 10.71
CA TYR A 20 10.54 0.69 9.42
C TYR A 20 10.16 1.87 8.51
N ALA A 21 9.11 2.62 8.85
CA ALA A 21 8.79 3.88 8.20
C ALA A 21 9.86 4.96 8.39
N ALA A 22 10.78 4.81 9.37
CA ALA A 22 11.90 5.70 9.57
C ALA A 22 12.91 5.72 8.39
N TYR A 23 12.86 4.71 7.51
CA TYR A 23 13.82 4.57 6.42
C TYR A 23 13.24 5.05 5.09
N GLY A 24 14.05 5.76 4.32
CA GLY A 24 13.74 6.20 2.96
C GLY A 24 12.46 7.02 2.85
N ILE A 25 11.60 6.62 1.93
CA ILE A 25 10.31 7.28 1.66
C ILE A 25 9.17 6.81 2.60
N GLY A 26 9.50 6.09 3.66
CA GLY A 26 8.55 5.56 4.61
C GLY A 26 8.07 4.15 4.30
N ASP A 27 7.05 3.72 5.03
CA ASP A 27 6.44 2.39 4.87
C ASP A 27 5.54 2.37 3.64
N ILE A 28 5.91 1.53 2.66
CA ILE A 28 5.15 1.41 1.39
C ILE A 28 3.86 0.64 1.66
N LYS A 29 2.73 1.25 1.33
CA LYS A 29 1.42 0.63 1.43
C LYS A 29 1.13 -0.27 0.22
N TYR A 30 0.30 -1.27 0.44
CA TYR A 30 -0.08 -2.16 -0.65
C TYR A 30 -0.96 -1.45 -1.66
N ASP A 31 -0.56 -1.55 -2.92
CA ASP A 31 -1.27 -1.07 -4.08
C ASP A 31 -2.28 -2.13 -4.59
N ASN A 32 -3.12 -2.63 -3.70
CA ASN A 32 -4.04 -3.72 -4.01
C ASN A 32 -5.46 -3.43 -3.49
N SER A 33 -6.45 -3.81 -4.29
CA SER A 33 -7.83 -3.82 -3.86
C SER A 33 -8.08 -4.85 -2.74
N VAL A 34 -9.21 -4.75 -2.03
CA VAL A 34 -9.59 -5.73 -0.99
C VAL A 34 -9.59 -7.15 -1.54
N GLU A 35 -10.08 -7.35 -2.79
CA GLU A 35 -10.14 -8.68 -3.41
C GLU A 35 -8.76 -9.25 -3.72
N THR A 36 -7.89 -8.46 -4.37
CA THR A 36 -6.54 -8.93 -4.71
C THR A 36 -5.70 -9.15 -3.47
N ARG A 37 -5.84 -8.27 -2.45
CA ARG A 37 -5.19 -8.42 -1.16
C ARG A 37 -5.63 -9.70 -0.44
N SER A 38 -6.94 -10.02 -0.49
CA SER A 38 -7.50 -11.26 0.06
C SER A 38 -7.03 -12.53 -0.66
N MET A 39 -6.38 -12.40 -1.82
CA MET A 39 -5.78 -13.50 -2.58
C MET A 39 -4.24 -13.45 -2.55
N GLY A 40 -3.63 -12.90 -1.49
CA GLY A 40 -2.17 -12.80 -1.37
C GLY A 40 -1.53 -11.74 -2.26
N GLY A 41 -2.31 -10.82 -2.86
CA GLY A 41 -1.82 -9.78 -3.77
C GLY A 41 -1.80 -10.18 -5.25
N ILE A 42 -2.44 -11.27 -5.62
CA ILE A 42 -2.53 -11.73 -7.02
C ILE A 42 -3.31 -10.70 -7.83
N SER A 43 -2.69 -10.22 -8.91
CA SER A 43 -3.25 -9.20 -9.80
C SER A 43 -2.87 -9.40 -11.27
N ALA A 44 -1.68 -9.94 -11.57
CA ALA A 44 -1.13 -10.01 -12.92
C ALA A 44 -1.98 -10.85 -13.88
N ALA A 45 -2.42 -12.04 -13.45
CA ALA A 45 -3.29 -12.93 -14.23
C ALA A 45 -4.74 -12.95 -13.73
N TYR A 46 -5.15 -11.97 -12.90
CA TYR A 46 -6.47 -11.89 -12.34
C TYR A 46 -7.45 -11.21 -13.28
N VAL A 47 -8.16 -11.99 -14.09
CA VAL A 47 -9.28 -11.56 -14.92
C VAL A 47 -10.57 -12.06 -14.29
N TRP A 48 -11.33 -11.15 -13.70
CA TRP A 48 -12.57 -11.46 -12.99
C TRP A 48 -13.75 -11.53 -13.96
N ASP A 49 -14.59 -12.56 -13.88
CA ASP A 49 -15.74 -12.73 -14.76
C ASP A 49 -16.85 -11.71 -14.47
N PHE A 50 -16.99 -11.30 -13.21
CA PHE A 50 -17.92 -10.25 -12.77
C PHE A 50 -17.15 -8.95 -12.43
N ASN A 51 -16.33 -8.48 -13.38
CA ASN A 51 -15.44 -7.37 -13.11
C ASN A 51 -16.22 -6.09 -12.78
N ASN A 52 -16.00 -5.62 -11.57
CA ASN A 52 -16.62 -4.44 -10.98
C ASN A 52 -15.57 -3.43 -10.48
N GLN A 53 -14.33 -3.54 -10.93
CA GLN A 53 -13.22 -2.64 -10.56
C GLN A 53 -12.20 -2.57 -11.68
N PHE A 54 -11.38 -1.52 -11.69
CA PHE A 54 -10.23 -1.44 -12.56
C PHE A 54 -8.98 -2.00 -11.86
N ASN A 55 -8.31 -2.94 -12.49
CA ASN A 55 -7.04 -3.47 -12.01
C ASN A 55 -5.89 -2.60 -12.51
N PHE A 56 -5.37 -1.71 -11.66
CA PHE A 56 -4.26 -0.81 -11.99
C PHE A 56 -2.90 -1.51 -11.97
N GLN A 57 -2.76 -2.65 -11.27
CA GLN A 57 -1.53 -3.45 -11.23
C GLN A 57 -1.23 -4.12 -12.57
N ASN A 58 -2.28 -4.58 -13.26
CA ASN A 58 -2.22 -5.00 -14.65
C ASN A 58 -3.40 -4.39 -15.41
N PRO A 59 -3.21 -3.24 -16.06
CA PRO A 59 -4.30 -2.55 -16.75
C PRO A 59 -4.89 -3.34 -17.93
N ALA A 60 -4.23 -4.40 -18.40
CA ALA A 60 -4.75 -5.32 -19.41
C ALA A 60 -5.82 -6.28 -18.87
N ALA A 61 -5.87 -6.51 -17.55
CA ALA A 61 -6.75 -7.49 -16.91
C ALA A 61 -8.21 -6.99 -16.71
N ASN A 62 -8.62 -5.97 -17.48
CA ASN A 62 -9.92 -5.31 -17.34
C ASN A 62 -10.91 -5.64 -18.47
N GLN A 63 -10.62 -6.66 -19.27
CA GLN A 63 -11.42 -7.01 -20.46
C GLN A 63 -12.90 -7.30 -20.15
N ASN A 64 -13.21 -7.81 -18.96
CA ASN A 64 -14.57 -8.15 -18.53
C ASN A 64 -15.29 -7.00 -17.79
N LEU A 65 -14.73 -5.79 -17.75
CA LEU A 65 -15.40 -4.63 -17.19
C LEU A 65 -16.51 -4.16 -18.13
N GLU A 66 -17.77 -4.36 -17.76
CA GLU A 66 -18.92 -4.07 -18.61
C GLU A 66 -19.82 -2.94 -18.08
N ILE A 67 -19.66 -2.60 -16.80
CA ILE A 67 -20.44 -1.56 -16.13
C ILE A 67 -19.54 -0.58 -15.41
N THR A 68 -20.06 0.63 -15.21
CA THR A 68 -19.35 1.66 -14.42
C THR A 68 -19.43 1.30 -12.95
N SER A 69 -18.31 1.48 -12.25
CA SER A 69 -18.25 1.23 -10.82
C SER A 69 -17.48 2.31 -10.09
N LEU A 70 -17.99 2.68 -8.92
CA LEU A 70 -17.35 3.56 -7.95
C LEU A 70 -17.06 2.73 -6.71
N ARG A 71 -15.83 2.80 -6.23
CA ARG A 71 -15.34 2.01 -5.12
C ARG A 71 -14.65 2.85 -4.08
N PHE A 72 -14.91 2.50 -2.82
CA PHE A 72 -14.22 3.00 -1.63
C PHE A 72 -13.68 1.83 -0.84
N HIS A 73 -12.45 1.93 -0.33
CA HIS A 73 -11.92 0.93 0.57
C HIS A 73 -11.12 1.56 1.70
N GLY A 74 -11.28 0.97 2.89
CA GLY A 74 -10.58 1.34 4.11
C GLY A 74 -9.78 0.16 4.66
N THR A 75 -8.74 0.48 5.40
CA THR A 75 -7.87 -0.50 6.05
C THR A 75 -7.72 -0.12 7.52
N ASN A 76 -7.81 -1.13 8.39
CA ASN A 76 -7.41 -1.07 9.77
C ASN A 76 -6.19 -1.98 9.95
N GLU A 77 -5.05 -1.39 10.29
CA GLU A 77 -3.79 -2.08 10.53
C GLU A 77 -3.56 -2.25 12.03
N ASN A 78 -3.36 -3.48 12.48
CA ASN A 78 -3.00 -3.81 13.84
C ASN A 78 -1.64 -4.48 13.82
N GLN A 79 -0.66 -3.84 14.43
CA GLN A 79 0.73 -4.27 14.43
C GLN A 79 1.21 -4.52 15.84
N TYR A 80 1.82 -5.68 16.07
CA TYR A 80 2.38 -6.12 17.34
C TYR A 80 3.88 -6.30 17.18
N PHE A 81 4.63 -5.45 17.86
CA PHE A 81 6.07 -5.34 17.74
C PHE A 81 6.78 -6.12 18.85
N LYS A 82 7.93 -6.70 18.48
CA LYS A 82 8.90 -7.23 19.43
C LYS A 82 10.27 -6.66 19.12
N SER A 83 10.87 -5.93 20.07
CA SER A 83 12.22 -5.41 19.95
C SER A 83 13.26 -6.51 20.09
N GLY A 84 14.25 -6.53 19.21
CA GLY A 84 15.42 -7.40 19.32
C GLY A 84 16.42 -6.95 20.37
N TYR A 85 16.44 -5.64 20.68
CA TYR A 85 17.39 -5.04 21.64
C TYR A 85 17.07 -5.40 23.09
N ASN A 86 15.83 -5.20 23.53
CA ASN A 86 15.42 -5.36 24.94
C ASN A 86 14.27 -6.36 25.12
N GLY A 87 13.78 -6.99 24.05
CA GLY A 87 12.68 -7.94 24.09
C GLY A 87 11.30 -7.34 24.36
N ASN A 88 11.19 -6.01 24.52
CA ASN A 88 9.94 -5.32 24.79
C ASN A 88 8.92 -5.57 23.68
N LYS A 89 7.66 -5.64 24.08
CA LYS A 89 6.51 -5.83 23.18
C LYS A 89 5.57 -4.63 23.32
N TYR A 90 5.06 -4.15 22.21
CA TYR A 90 4.05 -3.12 22.16
C TYR A 90 3.17 -3.29 20.93
N GLY A 91 1.98 -2.72 20.95
CA GLY A 91 1.05 -2.77 19.84
C GLY A 91 0.64 -1.36 19.43
N LYS A 92 0.44 -1.17 18.14
CA LYS A 92 -0.14 0.03 17.55
C LYS A 92 -1.22 -0.35 16.55
N HIS A 93 -2.18 0.54 16.36
CA HIS A 93 -3.22 0.39 15.36
C HIS A 93 -3.44 1.71 14.62
N SER A 94 -3.82 1.61 13.36
CA SER A 94 -4.24 2.75 12.55
C SER A 94 -5.39 2.36 11.64
N SER A 95 -6.25 3.33 11.32
CA SER A 95 -7.36 3.15 10.40
C SER A 95 -7.37 4.30 9.41
N TYR A 96 -7.44 3.99 8.13
CA TYR A 96 -7.39 4.99 7.07
C TYR A 96 -8.16 4.57 5.83
N LEU A 97 -8.52 5.56 5.01
CA LEU A 97 -9.05 5.34 3.68
C LEU A 97 -7.92 4.85 2.78
N SER A 98 -7.95 3.57 2.41
CA SER A 98 -6.88 2.96 1.63
C SER A 98 -7.05 3.12 0.12
N GLY A 99 -8.17 3.67 -0.35
CA GLY A 99 -8.32 4.09 -1.74
C GLY A 99 -9.75 4.37 -2.18
N ILE A 100 -9.80 5.10 -3.30
CA ILE A 100 -11.02 5.39 -4.06
C ILE A 100 -10.73 5.10 -5.51
N SER A 101 -11.64 4.44 -6.22
CA SER A 101 -11.46 4.21 -7.65
C SER A 101 -12.78 4.27 -8.41
N LEU A 102 -12.69 4.77 -9.64
CA LEU A 102 -13.75 4.83 -10.62
C LEU A 102 -13.31 4.03 -11.85
N ALA A 103 -14.16 3.13 -12.30
CA ALA A 103 -13.91 2.30 -13.47
C ALA A 103 -15.12 2.38 -14.41
N PHE A 104 -14.85 2.54 -15.72
CA PHE A 104 -15.93 2.60 -16.70
C PHE A 104 -15.52 2.04 -18.06
N PRO A 105 -16.43 1.30 -18.72
CA PRO A 105 -16.23 0.82 -20.07
C PRO A 105 -16.57 1.93 -21.06
N LEU A 106 -15.55 2.44 -21.82
CA LEU A 106 -15.81 3.37 -22.93
C LEU A 106 -16.39 2.63 -24.14
N SER A 107 -16.01 1.40 -24.32
CA SER A 107 -16.54 0.53 -25.36
C SER A 107 -16.36 -0.95 -24.97
N LYS A 108 -16.81 -1.87 -25.83
CA LYS A 108 -16.53 -3.31 -25.64
C LYS A 108 -15.05 -3.62 -25.52
N LYS A 109 -14.19 -2.84 -26.22
CA LYS A 109 -12.75 -3.07 -26.27
C LYS A 109 -11.93 -2.17 -25.35
N VAL A 110 -12.41 -0.96 -25.02
CA VAL A 110 -11.68 0.05 -24.25
C VAL A 110 -12.27 0.21 -22.86
N LYS A 111 -11.44 0.07 -21.85
CA LYS A 111 -11.79 0.22 -20.44
C LYS A 111 -10.93 1.32 -19.81
N LEU A 112 -11.52 2.14 -18.98
CA LEU A 112 -10.83 3.21 -18.25
C LEU A 112 -10.95 3.03 -16.74
N GLY A 113 -9.92 3.48 -16.02
CA GLY A 113 -9.92 3.55 -14.58
C GLY A 113 -9.21 4.79 -14.08
N ILE A 114 -9.76 5.39 -13.02
CA ILE A 114 -9.13 6.45 -12.25
C ILE A 114 -9.10 5.99 -10.80
N GLY A 115 -7.93 6.10 -10.14
CA GLY A 115 -7.74 5.66 -8.78
C GLY A 115 -6.94 6.67 -7.97
N TYR A 116 -7.22 6.71 -6.66
CA TYR A 116 -6.44 7.42 -5.66
C TYR A 116 -6.21 6.51 -4.46
N GLN A 117 -4.97 6.49 -3.96
CA GLN A 117 -4.60 5.72 -2.76
C GLN A 117 -3.33 6.28 -2.12
N PRO A 118 -3.11 6.04 -0.81
CA PRO A 118 -1.81 6.25 -0.18
C PRO A 118 -0.77 5.29 -0.78
N TYR A 119 0.42 5.79 -1.09
CA TYR A 119 1.54 4.99 -1.57
C TYR A 119 2.52 4.63 -0.46
N SER A 120 2.89 5.62 0.36
CA SER A 120 3.75 5.40 1.53
C SER A 120 3.37 6.30 2.69
N SER A 121 3.76 5.89 3.90
CA SER A 121 3.57 6.67 5.13
C SER A 121 4.86 6.76 5.89
N LYS A 122 5.15 7.95 6.42
CA LYS A 122 6.33 8.24 7.23
C LYS A 122 6.02 8.25 8.73
N ASP A 123 4.82 7.83 9.13
CA ASP A 123 4.37 7.84 10.53
C ASP A 123 5.18 6.86 11.39
N TYR A 124 6.11 7.37 12.17
CA TYR A 124 6.85 6.64 13.18
C TYR A 124 7.19 7.55 14.36
N SER A 125 7.42 6.96 15.54
CA SER A 125 7.93 7.67 16.72
C SER A 125 8.80 6.73 17.52
N ILE A 126 10.06 7.13 17.75
CA ILE A 126 11.06 6.36 18.46
C ILE A 126 11.71 7.30 19.47
N THR A 127 11.67 6.92 20.75
CA THR A 127 12.29 7.69 21.83
C THR A 127 13.41 6.88 22.47
N GLN A 128 14.57 7.50 22.67
CA GLN A 128 15.69 6.90 23.38
C GLN A 128 16.21 7.82 24.47
N SER A 129 16.63 7.23 25.59
CA SER A 129 17.36 7.94 26.63
C SER A 129 18.84 8.06 26.22
N ILE A 130 19.41 9.21 26.42
CA ILE A 130 20.81 9.53 26.20
C ILE A 130 21.40 10.11 27.45
N SER A 131 22.74 10.11 27.59
CA SER A 131 23.44 10.83 28.65
C SER A 131 24.68 11.49 28.09
N LEU A 132 24.99 12.67 28.58
CA LEU A 132 26.24 13.36 28.28
C LEU A 132 27.39 12.72 29.09
N PRO A 133 28.66 12.98 28.70
CA PRO A 133 29.82 12.48 29.43
C PRO A 133 29.92 12.94 30.90
N ASP A 134 29.28 14.05 31.25
CA ASP A 134 29.17 14.59 32.61
C ASP A 134 28.07 13.92 33.45
N GLY A 135 27.35 12.97 32.88
CA GLY A 135 26.23 12.27 33.53
C GLY A 135 24.87 12.93 33.37
N THR A 136 24.77 14.10 32.75
CA THR A 136 23.49 14.77 32.48
C THR A 136 22.60 13.88 31.62
N ALA A 137 21.41 13.54 32.14
CA ALA A 137 20.44 12.74 31.40
C ALA A 137 19.72 13.57 30.33
N GLY A 138 19.37 12.93 29.25
CA GLY A 138 18.63 13.55 28.16
C GLY A 138 17.72 12.55 27.44
N VAL A 139 16.84 13.08 26.60
CA VAL A 139 15.92 12.32 25.75
C VAL A 139 16.07 12.78 24.33
N GLN A 140 16.17 11.82 23.44
CA GLN A 140 16.15 12.05 22.01
C GLN A 140 14.91 11.39 21.41
N ASN A 141 14.12 12.18 20.70
CA ASN A 141 12.90 11.75 20.05
C ASN A 141 13.06 11.86 18.54
N PHE A 142 12.83 10.76 17.86
CA PHE A 142 12.80 10.70 16.40
C PHE A 142 11.37 10.43 15.98
N HIS A 143 10.81 11.30 15.18
CA HIS A 143 9.49 11.06 14.61
C HIS A 143 9.45 11.47 13.15
N GLY A 144 8.57 10.81 12.41
CA GLY A 144 8.30 11.14 11.03
C GLY A 144 6.82 11.39 10.82
N GLU A 145 6.54 12.26 9.87
CA GLU A 145 5.17 12.65 9.52
C GLU A 145 4.98 12.70 8.02
N GLY A 146 3.71 12.61 7.60
CA GLY A 146 3.32 12.74 6.22
C GLY A 146 3.42 11.45 5.41
N GLY A 147 3.34 11.58 4.10
CA GLY A 147 3.34 10.45 3.19
C GLY A 147 3.24 10.84 1.73
N ILE A 148 3.39 9.86 0.88
CA ILE A 148 3.25 9.98 -0.56
C ILE A 148 1.93 9.35 -0.97
N ASN A 149 1.17 10.08 -1.77
CA ASN A 149 -0.09 9.64 -2.36
C ASN A 149 0.12 9.26 -3.82
N LEU A 150 -0.75 8.41 -4.33
CA LEU A 150 -0.73 7.91 -5.70
C LEU A 150 -2.07 8.15 -6.38
N VAL A 151 -2.05 8.87 -7.49
CA VAL A 151 -3.18 8.96 -8.44
C VAL A 151 -2.83 8.12 -9.67
N GLN A 152 -3.78 7.32 -10.11
CA GLN A 152 -3.62 6.41 -11.24
C GLN A 152 -4.68 6.68 -12.31
N LEU A 153 -4.24 6.74 -13.56
CA LEU A 153 -5.10 6.78 -14.74
C LEU A 153 -4.76 5.59 -15.62
N GLY A 154 -5.68 4.65 -15.76
CA GLY A 154 -5.45 3.41 -16.48
C GLY A 154 -6.35 3.24 -17.70
N VAL A 155 -5.80 2.64 -18.76
CA VAL A 155 -6.53 2.25 -19.97
C VAL A 155 -6.23 0.80 -20.27
N GLY A 156 -7.28 -0.01 -20.43
CA GLY A 156 -7.20 -1.39 -20.93
C GLY A 156 -7.79 -1.49 -22.35
N TYR A 157 -7.13 -2.24 -23.22
CA TYR A 157 -7.56 -2.44 -24.59
C TYR A 157 -7.54 -3.93 -24.97
N SER A 158 -8.70 -4.47 -25.37
CA SER A 158 -8.83 -5.84 -25.86
C SER A 158 -8.56 -5.87 -27.35
N ILE A 159 -7.37 -6.34 -27.74
CA ILE A 159 -6.97 -6.49 -29.16
C ILE A 159 -7.80 -7.60 -29.79
N THR A 160 -7.85 -8.75 -29.10
CA THR A 160 -8.69 -9.89 -29.47
C THR A 160 -9.49 -10.37 -28.24
N PRO A 161 -10.47 -11.25 -28.36
CA PRO A 161 -11.16 -11.83 -27.21
C PRO A 161 -10.26 -12.61 -26.24
N SER A 162 -9.05 -12.98 -26.69
CA SER A 162 -8.07 -13.74 -25.88
C SER A 162 -6.86 -12.93 -25.47
N PHE A 163 -6.61 -11.78 -26.07
CA PHE A 163 -5.42 -10.98 -25.80
C PHE A 163 -5.76 -9.51 -25.57
N SER A 164 -5.30 -8.99 -24.48
CA SER A 164 -5.47 -7.58 -24.08
C SER A 164 -4.13 -6.98 -23.65
N VAL A 165 -4.03 -5.66 -23.82
CA VAL A 165 -2.92 -4.83 -23.37
C VAL A 165 -3.47 -3.67 -22.56
N GLY A 166 -2.62 -3.00 -21.81
CA GLY A 166 -3.04 -1.84 -21.05
C GLY A 166 -1.88 -0.97 -20.62
N LEU A 167 -2.21 0.26 -20.31
CA LEU A 167 -1.29 1.29 -19.84
C LEU A 167 -1.91 1.99 -18.61
N SER A 168 -1.14 2.18 -17.57
CA SER A 168 -1.47 3.08 -16.46
C SER A 168 -0.40 4.15 -16.32
N ASN A 169 -0.82 5.40 -16.13
CA ASN A 169 0.00 6.49 -15.63
C ASN A 169 -0.18 6.58 -14.11
N ASN A 170 0.92 6.65 -13.38
CA ASN A 170 0.96 6.70 -11.93
C ASN A 170 1.62 8.03 -11.54
N LEU A 171 0.88 8.91 -10.88
CA LEU A 171 1.35 10.19 -10.36
C LEU A 171 1.51 10.10 -8.83
N TYR A 172 2.74 10.26 -8.37
CA TYR A 172 3.12 10.26 -6.95
C TYR A 172 3.29 11.70 -6.49
N PHE A 173 2.69 12.07 -5.36
CA PHE A 173 2.84 13.39 -4.79
C PHE A 173 2.63 13.38 -3.28
N GLY A 174 3.31 14.30 -2.58
CA GLY A 174 3.17 14.41 -1.14
C GLY A 174 4.35 15.11 -0.48
N LYS A 175 4.30 15.14 0.83
CA LYS A 175 5.36 15.62 1.70
C LYS A 175 5.65 14.59 2.76
N ILE A 176 6.93 14.43 3.08
CA ILE A 176 7.43 13.60 4.17
C ILE A 176 8.38 14.45 5.00
N SER A 177 8.30 14.34 6.32
CA SER A 177 9.19 14.99 7.26
C SER A 177 9.79 13.97 8.22
N ASP A 178 11.07 14.17 8.53
CA ASP A 178 11.81 13.47 9.57
C ASP A 178 12.30 14.50 10.56
N VAL A 179 11.94 14.34 11.83
CA VAL A 179 12.26 15.26 12.92
C VAL A 179 13.06 14.53 13.98
N GLN A 180 14.13 15.16 14.46
CA GLN A 180 14.89 14.72 15.61
C GLN A 180 14.92 15.84 16.64
N GLU A 181 14.34 15.59 17.80
CA GLU A 181 14.34 16.50 18.93
C GLU A 181 15.26 15.97 20.03
N THR A 182 16.07 16.83 20.62
CA THR A 182 16.97 16.45 21.71
C THR A 182 16.78 17.43 22.87
N ALA A 183 16.48 16.92 24.04
CA ALA A 183 16.31 17.68 25.28
C ALA A 183 17.15 17.08 26.39
N TYR A 184 17.70 17.93 27.28
CA TYR A 184 18.47 17.55 28.45
C TYR A 184 17.78 18.06 29.72
N GLU A 185 17.97 17.34 30.84
CA GLU A 185 17.33 17.67 32.12
C GLU A 185 17.66 19.06 32.66
N ASN A 186 18.86 19.57 32.38
CA ASN A 186 19.38 20.83 32.91
C ASN A 186 18.99 22.05 32.06
N THR A 187 18.19 21.89 31.02
CA THR A 187 17.77 22.99 30.16
C THR A 187 16.34 22.83 29.69
N THR A 188 15.68 23.95 29.48
CA THR A 188 14.36 23.97 28.81
C THR A 188 14.49 24.13 27.29
N LEU A 189 15.71 24.32 26.78
CA LEU A 189 16.00 24.47 25.37
C LEU A 189 16.02 23.08 24.72
N VAL A 190 15.30 22.94 23.62
CA VAL A 190 15.26 21.73 22.79
C VAL A 190 15.97 22.02 21.47
N SER A 191 16.89 21.15 21.08
CA SER A 191 17.47 21.16 19.75
C SER A 191 16.56 20.38 18.80
N ASN A 192 16.23 20.96 17.67
CA ASN A 192 15.36 20.40 16.65
C ASN A 192 16.07 20.34 15.31
N ILE A 193 16.13 19.16 14.72
CA ILE A 193 16.64 18.93 13.38
C ILE A 193 15.49 18.35 12.56
N GLU A 194 15.03 19.10 11.57
CA GLU A 194 13.96 18.71 10.68
C GLU A 194 14.46 18.56 9.24
N ASN A 195 14.00 17.52 8.56
CA ASN A 195 14.21 17.33 7.15
C ASN A 195 12.86 17.11 6.45
N GLU A 196 12.35 18.15 5.83
CA GLU A 196 11.11 18.09 5.02
C GLU A 196 11.47 17.83 3.56
N SER A 197 10.81 16.85 2.93
CA SER A 197 10.98 16.53 1.51
C SER A 197 9.64 16.55 0.78
N SER A 198 9.53 17.35 -0.27
CA SER A 198 8.38 17.39 -1.18
C SER A 198 8.64 16.54 -2.41
N VAL A 199 7.65 15.74 -2.77
CA VAL A 199 7.72 14.75 -3.86
C VAL A 199 6.66 15.06 -4.90
N THR A 200 7.05 15.09 -6.17
CA THR A 200 6.16 14.98 -7.33
C THR A 200 6.88 14.16 -8.39
N SER A 201 6.34 13.00 -8.71
CA SER A 201 6.97 12.04 -9.64
C SER A 201 5.90 11.29 -10.40
N PHE A 202 6.25 10.78 -11.57
CA PHE A 202 5.33 9.92 -12.33
C PHE A 202 6.08 8.74 -12.95
N ASN A 203 5.37 7.66 -13.17
CA ASN A 203 5.84 6.54 -13.96
C ASN A 203 4.66 5.86 -14.70
N PHE A 204 4.98 4.86 -15.50
CA PHE A 204 4.02 4.13 -16.29
C PHE A 204 4.06 2.65 -15.95
N THR A 205 2.89 2.00 -16.03
CA THR A 205 2.75 0.54 -15.97
C THR A 205 2.18 0.04 -17.29
N LEU A 206 2.92 -0.83 -17.98
CA LEU A 206 2.43 -1.58 -19.11
C LEU A 206 1.91 -2.93 -18.64
N GLY A 207 0.79 -3.36 -19.19
CA GLY A 207 0.19 -4.65 -18.90
C GLY A 207 -0.11 -5.45 -20.15
N SER A 208 -0.09 -6.77 -20.01
CA SER A 208 -0.56 -7.71 -21.02
C SER A 208 -1.25 -8.90 -20.35
N VAL A 209 -2.30 -9.42 -21.00
CA VAL A 209 -3.00 -10.62 -20.59
C VAL A 209 -3.34 -11.46 -21.80
N TYR A 210 -3.03 -12.74 -21.71
CA TYR A 210 -3.49 -13.74 -22.65
C TYR A 210 -4.36 -14.77 -21.92
N GLN A 211 -5.63 -14.91 -22.35
CA GLN A 211 -6.57 -15.85 -21.78
C GLN A 211 -7.04 -16.85 -22.81
N LYS A 212 -6.77 -18.12 -22.58
CA LYS A 212 -7.21 -19.23 -23.42
C LYS A 212 -8.41 -19.92 -22.80
N LYS A 213 -9.53 -19.93 -23.51
CA LYS A 213 -10.71 -20.74 -23.17
C LYS A 213 -10.43 -22.20 -23.48
N LEU A 214 -10.72 -23.06 -22.55
CA LEU A 214 -10.56 -24.51 -22.62
C LEU A 214 -11.93 -25.19 -22.62
N LYS A 215 -11.96 -26.51 -22.83
CA LYS A 215 -13.21 -27.29 -22.71
C LYS A 215 -13.80 -27.17 -21.29
N ASN A 216 -15.12 -27.38 -21.16
CA ASN A 216 -15.85 -27.37 -19.90
C ASN A 216 -15.76 -26.03 -19.14
N ASN A 217 -15.88 -24.90 -19.84
CA ASN A 217 -15.84 -23.54 -19.28
C ASN A 217 -14.61 -23.24 -18.41
N LYS A 218 -13.51 -23.92 -18.63
CA LYS A 218 -12.23 -23.63 -17.99
C LYS A 218 -11.48 -22.56 -18.76
N LYS A 219 -10.65 -21.79 -18.04
CA LYS A 219 -9.79 -20.75 -18.60
C LYS A 219 -8.38 -20.89 -18.04
N LEU A 220 -7.39 -20.72 -18.92
CA LEU A 220 -6.00 -20.57 -18.56
C LEU A 220 -5.61 -19.13 -18.89
N THR A 221 -5.06 -18.41 -17.94
CA THR A 221 -4.71 -16.99 -18.07
C THR A 221 -3.23 -16.80 -17.77
N PHE A 222 -2.54 -16.11 -18.66
CA PHE A 222 -1.17 -15.62 -18.46
C PHE A 222 -1.25 -14.10 -18.38
N GLY A 223 -0.63 -13.52 -17.38
CA GLY A 223 -0.58 -12.08 -17.20
C GLY A 223 0.84 -11.61 -16.92
N ALA A 224 1.20 -10.49 -17.51
CA ALA A 224 2.45 -9.80 -17.22
C ALA A 224 2.20 -8.31 -17.10
N SER A 225 2.87 -7.66 -16.15
CA SER A 225 2.91 -6.20 -16.07
C SER A 225 4.30 -5.71 -15.69
N TYR A 226 4.67 -4.57 -16.26
CA TYR A 226 5.93 -3.92 -15.98
C TYR A 226 5.70 -2.44 -15.66
N THR A 227 6.10 -2.05 -14.44
CA THR A 227 6.10 -0.66 -14.01
C THR A 227 7.50 -0.10 -14.16
N PHE A 228 7.64 0.96 -14.93
CA PHE A 228 8.92 1.63 -15.11
C PHE A 228 9.34 2.33 -13.82
N GLY A 229 10.61 2.16 -13.46
CA GLY A 229 11.19 2.93 -12.37
C GLY A 229 11.38 4.39 -12.79
N ASN A 230 11.30 5.29 -11.82
CA ASN A 230 11.62 6.70 -12.04
C ASN A 230 12.53 7.22 -10.93
N THR A 231 13.59 7.93 -11.32
CA THR A 231 14.43 8.68 -10.39
C THR A 231 14.00 10.13 -10.45
N SER A 232 13.54 10.67 -9.35
CA SER A 232 13.02 12.03 -9.25
C SER A 232 13.77 12.81 -8.19
N ASP A 233 13.94 14.09 -8.42
CA ASP A 233 14.50 15.00 -7.44
C ASP A 233 13.40 15.38 -6.44
N PHE A 234 13.66 15.08 -5.17
CA PHE A 234 12.85 15.54 -4.06
C PHE A 234 13.42 16.87 -3.58
N LYS A 235 12.59 17.88 -3.50
CA LYS A 235 12.99 19.15 -2.88
C LYS A 235 13.03 18.94 -1.37
N SER A 236 14.22 18.87 -0.81
CA SER A 236 14.44 18.66 0.62
C SER A 236 14.95 19.94 1.26
N THR A 237 14.34 20.30 2.38
CA THR A 237 14.76 21.41 3.24
C THR A 237 15.18 20.84 4.57
N TYR A 238 16.44 21.06 4.91
CA TYR A 238 17.00 20.74 6.20
C TYR A 238 17.00 21.99 7.07
N THR A 239 16.37 21.90 8.25
CA THR A 239 16.30 23.00 9.21
C THR A 239 16.87 22.53 10.54
N ASN A 240 17.84 23.26 11.06
CA ASN A 240 18.35 23.12 12.42
C ASN A 240 17.84 24.32 13.23
N SER A 241 17.06 24.07 14.25
CA SER A 241 16.45 25.11 15.08
C SER A 241 16.53 24.74 16.56
N THR A 242 16.35 25.72 17.40
CA THR A 242 16.18 25.54 18.84
C THR A 242 14.89 26.22 19.27
N TYR A 243 14.23 25.67 20.29
CA TYR A 243 13.02 26.26 20.87
C TYR A 243 12.88 25.92 22.35
N TYR A 244 12.07 26.66 23.06
CA TYR A 244 11.72 26.38 24.44
C TYR A 244 10.39 25.63 24.51
N LEU A 245 10.31 24.64 25.43
CA LEU A 245 9.06 24.00 25.78
C LEU A 245 8.40 24.75 26.92
N ASN A 246 7.23 25.32 26.66
CA ASN A 246 6.32 25.84 27.66
C ASN A 246 5.12 24.90 27.79
N GLY A 247 5.21 23.94 28.72
CA GLY A 247 4.31 22.81 28.79
C GLY A 247 4.45 21.90 27.57
N THR A 248 3.46 21.90 26.67
CA THR A 248 3.45 21.14 25.41
C THR A 248 3.60 22.03 24.18
N THR A 249 3.75 23.35 24.36
CA THR A 249 3.79 24.31 23.24
C THR A 249 5.23 24.72 22.97
N LYS A 250 5.62 24.65 21.70
CA LYS A 250 6.89 25.22 21.22
C LYS A 250 6.80 26.74 21.26
N SER A 251 7.79 27.40 21.83
CA SER A 251 7.87 28.86 21.90
C SER A 251 9.28 29.33 21.58
N ASN A 252 9.40 30.53 21.01
CA ASN A 252 10.66 31.18 20.66
C ASN A 252 11.58 30.27 19.83
N GLU A 253 11.05 29.81 18.70
CA GLU A 253 11.87 29.04 17.74
C GLU A 253 12.89 29.95 17.10
N ASP A 254 14.17 29.57 17.19
CA ASP A 254 15.30 30.22 16.54
C ASP A 254 15.93 29.27 15.52
N ILE A 255 15.98 29.69 14.27
CA ILE A 255 16.56 28.91 13.18
C ILE A 255 18.06 29.16 13.14
N VAL A 256 18.82 28.15 13.54
CA VAL A 256 20.31 28.20 13.58
C VAL A 256 20.87 28.04 12.17
N ALA A 257 20.30 27.14 11.37
CA ALA A 257 20.72 26.90 10.00
C ALA A 257 19.56 26.33 9.18
N GLN A 258 19.47 26.75 7.92
CA GLN A 258 18.52 26.20 6.97
C GLN A 258 19.20 26.01 5.61
N GLU A 259 19.07 24.84 5.04
CA GLU A 259 19.62 24.48 3.73
C GLU A 259 18.56 23.79 2.91
N SER A 260 18.43 24.16 1.64
CA SER A 260 17.56 23.49 0.67
C SER A 260 18.40 22.80 -0.40
N LYS A 261 18.14 21.52 -0.61
CA LYS A 261 18.87 20.68 -1.57
C LYS A 261 17.90 19.77 -2.30
N ASN A 262 18.14 19.54 -3.57
CA ASN A 262 17.48 18.46 -4.29
C ASN A 262 18.16 17.14 -3.95
N THR A 263 17.39 16.16 -3.44
CA THR A 263 17.86 14.81 -3.18
C THR A 263 17.25 13.85 -4.19
N SER A 264 18.08 13.01 -4.78
CA SER A 264 17.62 12.05 -5.78
C SER A 264 17.05 10.80 -5.09
N ASN A 265 15.76 10.56 -5.28
CA ASN A 265 15.07 9.34 -4.82
C ASN A 265 14.49 8.56 -5.99
N THR A 266 14.39 7.24 -5.81
CA THR A 266 13.95 6.34 -6.88
C THR A 266 12.69 5.60 -6.47
N ILE A 267 11.67 5.70 -7.33
CA ILE A 267 10.55 4.75 -7.31
C ILE A 267 11.00 3.52 -8.09
N PRO A 268 11.07 2.34 -7.48
CA PRO A 268 11.66 1.16 -8.11
C PRO A 268 10.83 0.66 -9.30
N GLN A 269 11.50 0.11 -10.29
CA GLN A 269 10.82 -0.67 -11.33
C GLN A 269 10.27 -1.97 -10.74
N LYS A 270 9.14 -2.43 -11.27
CA LYS A 270 8.47 -3.65 -10.85
C LYS A 270 8.06 -4.49 -12.06
N LEU A 271 8.41 -5.77 -12.05
CA LEU A 271 7.92 -6.77 -12.98
C LEU A 271 6.99 -7.72 -12.23
N SER A 272 5.80 -7.97 -12.77
CA SER A 272 4.87 -8.96 -12.24
C SER A 272 4.50 -9.97 -13.32
N LEU A 273 4.62 -11.25 -13.00
CA LEU A 273 4.27 -12.38 -13.88
C LEU A 273 3.28 -13.27 -13.14
N GLY A 274 2.20 -13.66 -13.80
CA GLY A 274 1.18 -14.49 -13.21
C GLY A 274 0.63 -15.55 -14.16
N VAL A 275 0.26 -16.67 -13.59
CA VAL A 275 -0.47 -17.75 -14.28
C VAL A 275 -1.70 -18.08 -13.44
N GLY A 276 -2.86 -18.07 -14.09
CA GLY A 276 -4.15 -18.34 -13.46
C GLY A 276 -4.90 -19.46 -14.19
N PHE A 277 -5.58 -20.28 -13.43
CA PHE A 277 -6.44 -21.33 -13.94
C PHE A 277 -7.78 -21.32 -13.20
N GLY A 278 -8.89 -21.43 -13.90
CA GLY A 278 -10.19 -21.36 -13.28
C GLY A 278 -11.31 -21.93 -14.12
N HIS A 279 -12.49 -21.95 -13.52
CA HIS A 279 -13.76 -22.29 -14.16
C HIS A 279 -14.67 -21.08 -14.06
N ASP A 280 -15.26 -20.65 -15.16
CA ASP A 280 -16.14 -19.49 -15.23
C ASP A 280 -17.15 -19.48 -14.10
N ALA A 281 -17.22 -18.35 -13.38
CA ALA A 281 -18.18 -18.09 -12.31
C ALA A 281 -18.24 -19.15 -11.19
N LYS A 282 -17.16 -19.94 -10.98
CA LYS A 282 -17.13 -20.95 -9.92
C LYS A 282 -15.88 -20.90 -9.06
N TRP A 283 -14.71 -20.92 -9.65
CA TRP A 283 -13.45 -20.89 -8.92
C TRP A 283 -12.29 -20.45 -9.80
N PHE A 284 -11.26 -19.96 -9.15
CA PHE A 284 -10.01 -19.51 -9.77
C PHE A 284 -8.85 -19.73 -8.79
N VAL A 285 -7.73 -20.16 -9.31
CA VAL A 285 -6.45 -20.27 -8.59
C VAL A 285 -5.36 -19.66 -9.44
N SER A 286 -4.44 -18.94 -8.83
CA SER A 286 -3.31 -18.32 -9.53
C SER A 286 -2.06 -18.32 -8.68
N GLY A 287 -0.91 -18.37 -9.37
CA GLY A 287 0.40 -18.08 -8.83
C GLY A 287 0.96 -16.82 -9.49
N GLN A 288 1.65 -16.00 -8.70
CA GLN A 288 2.28 -14.77 -9.16
C GLN A 288 3.69 -14.63 -8.60
N PHE A 289 4.57 -14.12 -9.44
CA PHE A 289 5.92 -13.70 -9.09
C PHE A 289 6.08 -12.21 -9.38
N ASP A 290 6.51 -11.45 -8.37
CA ASP A 290 6.84 -10.05 -8.49
C ASP A 290 8.33 -9.85 -8.22
N TYR A 291 8.95 -9.00 -9.03
CA TYR A 291 10.33 -8.54 -8.85
C TYR A 291 10.36 -7.03 -8.77
N LYS A 292 11.07 -6.47 -7.79
CA LYS A 292 11.38 -5.04 -7.68
C LYS A 292 12.88 -4.84 -7.66
N SER A 293 13.37 -3.90 -8.47
CA SER A 293 14.80 -3.57 -8.46
C SER A 293 15.18 -2.77 -7.22
N GLY A 294 16.31 -3.13 -6.63
CA GLY A 294 16.99 -2.30 -5.64
C GLY A 294 17.67 -1.10 -6.29
N LYS A 295 17.81 -0.03 -5.57
CA LYS A 295 18.69 1.08 -5.88
C LYS A 295 19.07 1.79 -4.58
N ASN A 296 20.36 2.08 -4.41
CA ASN A 296 20.80 2.89 -3.29
C ASN A 296 20.26 4.31 -3.48
N THR A 297 19.66 4.84 -2.43
CA THR A 297 19.22 6.24 -2.34
C THR A 297 20.15 6.99 -1.40
N GLU A 298 20.34 8.27 -1.62
CA GLU A 298 21.07 9.10 -0.66
C GLU A 298 20.29 9.12 0.66
N SER A 299 20.97 8.71 1.74
CA SER A 299 20.42 8.84 3.08
C SER A 299 20.73 10.22 3.62
N LEU A 300 19.73 10.95 4.06
CA LEU A 300 19.88 12.23 4.77
C LEU A 300 20.21 12.05 6.25
N ARG A 301 20.30 10.83 6.74
CA ARG A 301 20.66 10.46 8.11
C ARG A 301 21.76 9.43 8.12
N TYR A 302 22.52 9.39 9.22
CA TYR A 302 23.55 8.38 9.51
C TYR A 302 22.98 6.95 9.72
N LEU A 303 21.78 6.66 9.20
CA LEU A 303 21.15 5.34 9.28
C LEU A 303 21.70 4.46 8.15
N SER A 304 22.35 3.36 8.50
CA SER A 304 22.81 2.37 7.52
C SER A 304 21.64 1.56 6.99
N TYR A 305 21.17 1.91 5.80
CA TYR A 305 20.17 1.14 5.06
C TYR A 305 20.44 1.17 3.56
N SER A 306 19.92 0.19 2.86
CA SER A 306 19.91 0.15 1.39
C SER A 306 18.59 -0.41 0.89
N TYR A 307 18.31 -0.19 -0.39
CA TYR A 307 17.23 -0.86 -1.07
C TYR A 307 17.78 -1.96 -1.98
N ASP A 308 17.59 -3.20 -1.55
CA ASP A 308 18.02 -4.39 -2.29
C ASP A 308 16.96 -4.81 -3.32
N ASN A 309 17.38 -5.69 -4.25
CA ASN A 309 16.41 -6.36 -5.11
C ASN A 309 15.47 -7.23 -4.27
N ALA A 310 14.18 -7.03 -4.47
CA ALA A 310 13.13 -7.76 -3.80
C ALA A 310 12.36 -8.66 -4.76
N TYR A 311 11.87 -9.76 -4.24
CA TYR A 311 10.94 -10.63 -4.95
C TYR A 311 9.85 -11.12 -4.02
N ARG A 312 8.66 -11.26 -4.57
CA ARG A 312 7.50 -11.78 -3.89
C ARG A 312 6.91 -12.95 -4.69
N VAL A 313 6.59 -14.02 -4.00
CA VAL A 313 5.84 -15.15 -4.53
C VAL A 313 4.49 -15.17 -3.83
N SER A 314 3.43 -15.25 -4.61
CA SER A 314 2.06 -15.30 -4.09
C SER A 314 1.29 -16.44 -4.73
N VAL A 315 0.44 -17.07 -3.96
CA VAL A 315 -0.53 -18.06 -4.43
C VAL A 315 -1.88 -17.76 -3.79
N GLY A 316 -2.95 -17.91 -4.56
CA GLY A 316 -4.29 -17.67 -4.03
C GLY A 316 -5.36 -17.85 -5.08
N GLY A 317 -6.59 -17.55 -4.69
CA GLY A 317 -7.73 -17.71 -5.55
C GLY A 317 -9.05 -17.38 -4.88
N TRP A 318 -10.12 -17.70 -5.59
CA TRP A 318 -11.46 -17.51 -5.08
C TRP A 318 -12.38 -18.69 -5.44
N TYR A 319 -13.43 -18.84 -4.65
CA TYR A 319 -14.49 -19.81 -4.83
C TYR A 319 -15.87 -19.13 -4.72
N LEU A 320 -16.75 -19.40 -5.69
CA LEU A 320 -18.11 -18.91 -5.75
C LEU A 320 -19.05 -20.13 -5.96
N PRO A 321 -19.74 -20.59 -4.91
CA PRO A 321 -20.51 -21.85 -4.97
C PRO A 321 -21.55 -21.88 -6.10
N ASN A 322 -22.44 -20.90 -6.14
CA ASN A 322 -23.45 -20.78 -7.20
C ASN A 322 -24.06 -19.38 -7.22
N TYR A 323 -23.61 -18.53 -8.14
CA TYR A 323 -24.09 -17.16 -8.24
C TYR A 323 -25.57 -17.01 -8.66
N ASN A 324 -26.15 -18.04 -9.30
CA ASN A 324 -27.58 -18.08 -9.71
C ASN A 324 -28.52 -18.60 -8.63
N ASN A 325 -28.02 -18.99 -7.48
CA ASN A 325 -28.86 -19.52 -6.41
C ASN A 325 -29.52 -18.37 -5.61
N PHE A 326 -30.78 -18.06 -5.93
CA PHE A 326 -31.55 -17.02 -5.23
C PHE A 326 -32.13 -17.47 -3.90
N ARG A 327 -32.23 -18.79 -3.67
CA ARG A 327 -32.76 -19.34 -2.42
C ARG A 327 -31.73 -19.30 -1.28
N ASN A 328 -30.44 -19.46 -1.61
CA ASN A 328 -29.39 -19.44 -0.62
C ASN A 328 -28.43 -18.27 -0.91
N TYR A 329 -28.46 -17.27 -0.05
CA TYR A 329 -27.63 -16.07 -0.18
C TYR A 329 -26.11 -16.39 -0.15
N PHE A 330 -25.67 -17.26 0.78
CA PHE A 330 -24.25 -17.60 0.93
C PHE A 330 -23.67 -18.36 -0.27
N SER A 331 -24.51 -18.98 -1.11
CA SER A 331 -24.05 -19.54 -2.37
C SER A 331 -23.61 -18.50 -3.39
N ARG A 332 -24.01 -17.23 -3.23
CA ARG A 332 -23.66 -16.09 -4.10
C ARG A 332 -22.48 -15.27 -3.57
N VAL A 333 -22.03 -15.59 -2.37
CA VAL A 333 -20.85 -14.95 -1.76
C VAL A 333 -19.59 -15.51 -2.39
N THR A 334 -18.66 -14.62 -2.73
CA THR A 334 -17.33 -15.02 -3.21
C THR A 334 -16.37 -15.12 -2.05
N TYR A 335 -15.79 -16.28 -1.87
CA TYR A 335 -14.78 -16.58 -0.84
C TYR A 335 -13.38 -16.52 -1.44
N ARG A 336 -12.45 -15.81 -0.80
CA ARG A 336 -11.08 -15.62 -1.27
C ARG A 336 -10.07 -16.11 -0.25
N TYR A 337 -8.94 -16.58 -0.74
CA TYR A 337 -7.83 -17.04 0.09
C TYR A 337 -6.50 -16.83 -0.66
N GLY A 338 -5.45 -16.62 0.10
CA GLY A 338 -4.12 -16.44 -0.45
C GLY A 338 -3.02 -16.55 0.59
N ALA A 339 -1.82 -16.72 0.08
CA ALA A 339 -0.60 -16.71 0.86
C ALA A 339 0.52 -16.03 0.06
N PHE A 340 1.46 -15.41 0.75
CA PHE A 340 2.60 -14.80 0.11
C PHE A 340 3.85 -14.88 0.98
N TYR A 341 4.98 -14.86 0.28
CA TYR A 341 6.31 -14.64 0.84
C TYR A 341 7.02 -13.55 0.03
N GLU A 342 7.62 -12.59 0.73
CA GLU A 342 8.38 -11.49 0.13
C GLU A 342 9.75 -11.39 0.78
N LYS A 343 10.82 -11.49 -0.04
CA LYS A 343 12.12 -10.98 0.34
C LYS A 343 12.05 -9.47 0.27
N GLY A 344 12.17 -8.81 1.44
CA GLY A 344 11.96 -7.38 1.56
C GLY A 344 12.94 -6.55 0.74
N HIS A 345 12.45 -5.43 0.26
CA HIS A 345 13.22 -4.41 -0.46
C HIS A 345 14.17 -3.65 0.46
N LEU A 346 13.73 -3.37 1.69
CA LEU A 346 14.53 -2.65 2.69
C LEU A 346 15.55 -3.59 3.34
N ASN A 347 16.82 -3.18 3.33
CA ASN A 347 17.91 -3.81 4.06
C ASN A 347 18.40 -2.83 5.13
N VAL A 348 18.39 -3.27 6.38
CA VAL A 348 18.83 -2.50 7.53
C VAL A 348 19.97 -3.26 8.20
N GLN A 349 21.13 -2.62 8.34
CA GLN A 349 22.31 -3.22 8.96
C GLN A 349 22.68 -4.60 8.35
N GLY A 350 22.59 -4.73 7.03
CA GLY A 350 22.89 -5.98 6.32
C GLY A 350 21.79 -7.05 6.41
N THR A 351 20.61 -6.73 6.94
CA THR A 351 19.49 -7.67 7.10
C THR A 351 18.28 -7.22 6.28
N ASN A 352 17.83 -8.05 5.34
CA ASN A 352 16.61 -7.78 4.60
C ASN A 352 15.37 -7.94 5.50
N ILE A 353 14.45 -6.99 5.38
CA ILE A 353 13.18 -6.99 6.13
C ILE A 353 12.14 -7.81 5.36
N ASN A 354 12.22 -9.13 5.53
CA ASN A 354 11.34 -10.07 4.85
C ASN A 354 9.92 -10.07 5.45
N GLN A 355 8.94 -10.45 4.64
CA GLN A 355 7.54 -10.52 5.05
C GLN A 355 6.88 -11.79 4.49
N TYR A 356 5.96 -12.37 5.26
CA TYR A 356 5.07 -13.45 4.80
C TYR A 356 3.73 -13.36 5.49
N GLY A 357 2.70 -13.89 4.85
CA GLY A 357 1.37 -13.83 5.41
C GLY A 357 0.35 -14.70 4.69
N LEU A 358 -0.79 -14.83 5.35
CA LEU A 358 -2.01 -15.45 4.86
C LEU A 358 -3.09 -14.40 4.73
N SER A 359 -3.94 -14.53 3.76
CA SER A 359 -5.07 -13.63 3.53
C SER A 359 -6.35 -14.40 3.23
N PHE A 360 -7.45 -13.85 3.70
CA PHE A 360 -8.80 -14.37 3.49
C PHE A 360 -9.73 -13.19 3.18
N GLY A 361 -10.78 -13.45 2.43
CA GLY A 361 -11.80 -12.45 2.19
C GLY A 361 -13.10 -13.00 1.67
N VAL A 362 -14.11 -12.15 1.77
CA VAL A 362 -15.46 -12.46 1.30
C VAL A 362 -16.04 -11.24 0.59
N SER A 363 -16.82 -11.48 -0.48
CA SER A 363 -17.58 -10.43 -1.15
C SER A 363 -19.07 -10.76 -1.11
N PHE A 364 -19.83 -9.89 -0.50
CA PHE A 364 -21.27 -9.99 -0.34
C PHE A 364 -21.97 -9.16 -1.42
N PRO A 365 -22.63 -9.77 -2.41
CA PRO A 365 -23.45 -9.03 -3.38
C PRO A 365 -24.71 -8.50 -2.71
N PHE A 366 -25.01 -7.18 -2.81
CA PHE A 366 -26.14 -6.59 -2.07
C PHE A 366 -27.28 -6.03 -2.92
N GLN A 367 -27.24 -6.20 -4.25
CA GLN A 367 -28.31 -5.72 -5.13
C GLN A 367 -29.11 -6.84 -5.78
N LYS A 368 -30.41 -6.56 -6.02
CA LYS A 368 -31.38 -7.55 -6.51
C LYS A 368 -31.51 -7.65 -8.04
N SER A 369 -31.15 -6.59 -8.78
CA SER A 369 -31.27 -6.52 -10.25
C SER A 369 -30.12 -7.24 -10.96
N ASN A 370 -30.35 -7.78 -12.15
CA ASN A 370 -29.34 -8.45 -12.95
C ASN A 370 -28.15 -7.52 -13.32
N VAL A 371 -28.42 -6.23 -13.49
CA VAL A 371 -27.41 -5.20 -13.81
C VAL A 371 -26.60 -4.81 -12.56
N THR A 372 -27.18 -4.93 -11.40
CA THR A 372 -26.65 -4.40 -10.13
C THR A 372 -26.02 -5.49 -9.25
N ARG A 373 -25.96 -6.74 -9.73
CA ARG A 373 -25.33 -7.87 -9.02
C ARG A 373 -23.82 -7.70 -8.77
N LEU A 374 -23.21 -6.75 -9.45
CA LEU A 374 -21.79 -6.47 -9.33
C LEU A 374 -21.46 -5.47 -8.21
N SER A 375 -22.48 -4.91 -7.55
CA SER A 375 -22.27 -4.14 -6.32
C SER A 375 -22.00 -5.07 -5.16
N THR A 376 -20.93 -4.82 -4.42
CA THR A 376 -20.46 -5.70 -3.35
C THR A 376 -20.00 -4.94 -2.13
N LEU A 377 -20.19 -5.58 -0.97
CA LEU A 377 -19.45 -5.30 0.26
C LEU A 377 -18.33 -6.33 0.38
N ASP A 378 -17.12 -5.89 0.38
CA ASP A 378 -15.93 -6.73 0.42
C ASP A 378 -15.26 -6.61 1.79
N LEU A 379 -15.00 -7.74 2.43
CA LEU A 379 -14.28 -7.82 3.70
C LEU A 379 -13.04 -8.68 3.50
N GLY A 380 -11.91 -8.24 4.06
CA GLY A 380 -10.65 -8.95 4.00
C GLY A 380 -9.92 -8.96 5.33
N ILE A 381 -9.20 -10.04 5.59
CA ILE A 381 -8.31 -10.20 6.73
C ILE A 381 -6.96 -10.66 6.20
N GLU A 382 -5.90 -10.04 6.67
CA GLU A 382 -4.52 -10.42 6.36
C GLU A 382 -3.74 -10.54 7.66
N LEU A 383 -3.05 -11.66 7.86
CA LEU A 383 -2.22 -11.93 9.03
C LEU A 383 -0.85 -12.42 8.60
N GLY A 384 0.17 -12.03 9.35
CA GLY A 384 1.53 -12.43 9.01
C GLY A 384 2.60 -11.80 9.88
N GLN A 385 3.83 -11.89 9.39
CA GLN A 385 5.00 -11.38 10.07
C GLN A 385 5.90 -10.64 9.09
N ARG A 386 6.51 -9.55 9.57
CA ARG A 386 7.52 -8.77 8.87
C ARG A 386 8.72 -8.54 9.77
N GLY A 387 9.92 -8.56 9.19
CA GLY A 387 11.17 -8.29 9.91
C GLY A 387 11.60 -9.41 10.86
N THR A 388 12.58 -9.13 11.68
CA THR A 388 13.25 -10.10 12.57
C THR A 388 13.75 -9.42 13.83
N VAL A 389 13.98 -10.19 14.88
CA VAL A 389 14.66 -9.72 16.11
C VAL A 389 16.19 -9.86 16.05
N LYS A 390 16.75 -10.45 15.00
CA LYS A 390 18.20 -10.53 14.78
C LYS A 390 18.77 -9.14 14.55
N ASN A 391 20.04 -8.93 14.90
CA ASN A 391 20.76 -7.66 14.74
C ASN A 391 20.04 -6.47 15.40
N ASN A 392 19.41 -6.70 16.56
CA ASN A 392 18.65 -5.71 17.32
C ASN A 392 17.50 -5.04 16.56
N LEU A 393 17.01 -5.69 15.50
CA LEU A 393 15.91 -5.20 14.70
C LEU A 393 14.55 -5.49 15.37
N ILE A 394 13.48 -5.09 14.71
CA ILE A 394 12.11 -5.22 15.23
C ILE A 394 11.36 -6.25 14.39
N ARG A 395 10.71 -7.20 15.05
CA ARG A 395 9.75 -8.10 14.44
C ARG A 395 8.35 -7.54 14.60
N GLU A 396 7.63 -7.43 13.52
CA GLU A 396 6.25 -7.00 13.43
C GLU A 396 5.37 -8.22 13.13
N ASN A 397 4.40 -8.52 13.98
CA ASN A 397 3.29 -9.41 13.64
C ASN A 397 2.10 -8.53 13.33
N PHE A 398 1.43 -8.74 12.22
CA PHE A 398 0.30 -7.92 11.80
C PHE A 398 -0.99 -8.73 11.66
N LEU A 399 -2.09 -8.06 11.97
CA LEU A 399 -3.45 -8.50 11.71
C LEU A 399 -4.22 -7.30 11.14
N ASN A 400 -4.44 -7.32 9.83
CA ASN A 400 -5.04 -6.21 9.11
C ASN A 400 -6.46 -6.59 8.67
N PHE A 401 -7.38 -5.65 8.85
CA PHE A 401 -8.75 -5.76 8.36
C PHE A 401 -8.95 -4.77 7.22
N THR A 402 -9.59 -5.21 6.16
CA THR A 402 -9.94 -4.35 5.04
C THR A 402 -11.42 -4.42 4.75
N ILE A 403 -12.01 -3.28 4.43
CA ILE A 403 -13.41 -3.16 4.02
C ILE A 403 -13.47 -2.41 2.69
N GLY A 404 -14.28 -2.89 1.77
CA GLY A 404 -14.54 -2.24 0.49
C GLY A 404 -16.03 -2.20 0.20
N ILE A 405 -16.50 -1.06 -0.33
CA ILE A 405 -17.85 -0.94 -0.85
C ILE A 405 -17.73 -0.58 -2.32
N ASN A 406 -18.39 -1.36 -3.15
CA ASN A 406 -18.42 -1.17 -4.57
C ASN A 406 -19.84 -0.93 -5.07
N PHE A 407 -20.05 0.21 -5.70
CA PHE A 407 -21.30 0.58 -6.36
C PHE A 407 -21.11 0.41 -7.87
N ALA A 408 -21.83 -0.52 -8.45
CA ALA A 408 -21.76 -0.83 -9.87
C ALA A 408 -23.12 -0.61 -10.53
N ASN A 409 -23.14 0.20 -11.61
CA ASN A 409 -24.36 0.50 -12.35
C ASN A 409 -24.03 0.79 -13.82
N LYS A 410 -25.01 0.66 -14.68
CA LYS A 410 -24.91 1.14 -16.06
C LYS A 410 -25.09 2.66 -16.08
N TRP A 411 -24.07 3.37 -16.55
CA TRP A 411 -24.13 4.82 -16.78
C TRP A 411 -24.34 5.08 -18.29
N PHE A 412 -24.87 6.26 -18.61
CA PHE A 412 -25.12 6.71 -19.98
C PHE A 412 -26.23 5.94 -20.75
N GLU A 413 -27.10 5.22 -20.06
CA GLU A 413 -28.37 4.74 -20.65
C GLU A 413 -29.42 5.85 -20.52
N LYS A 414 -30.11 6.19 -21.65
CA LYS A 414 -31.32 7.01 -21.58
C LYS A 414 -32.36 6.28 -20.74
N GLN A 415 -32.73 6.86 -19.61
CA GLN A 415 -33.91 6.40 -18.89
C GLN A 415 -35.14 6.87 -19.68
N TYR A 416 -35.87 5.94 -20.26
CA TYR A 416 -37.21 6.21 -20.77
C TYR A 416 -38.15 6.16 -19.55
N PHE A 417 -38.72 7.29 -19.22
CA PHE A 417 -39.86 7.36 -18.30
C PHE A 417 -41.08 7.04 -19.12
N ASP A 418 -41.69 5.87 -18.93
CA ASP A 418 -43.02 5.50 -19.41
C ASP A 418 -44.07 6.15 -18.53
#